data_39e2662393353351c4b1b83039f1900e
#
_entry.id   39e2662393353351c4b1b83039f1900e
#
_cell.length_a   1.000
_cell.length_b   1.000
_cell.length_c   1.000
_cell.angle_alpha   90.00
_cell.angle_beta   90.00
_cell.angle_gamma   90.00
#
_symmetry.space_group_name_H-M   'P 1'
#
loop_
_entity.id
_entity.type
_entity.pdbx_description
1 polymer ?
#
loop_
_entity_poly.entity_id
_entity_poly.type
_entity_poly.pdbx_seq_one_letter_code
_entity_poly.pdbx_strand_id
1 'polypeptide(L)'
;MKAGSLIGVTDSTEAMQKLSHVWMPLGKRVIIIGGGLVGLELAEFLIARGRQVCVLESGTHLGRELSIVRRWRVLHGVAEHGGQMLTGITVTAIEGNRVRYQTADGQSADVRGDSVVLASGAMPDTRLGDALSSAGLNVTSIGDCQSLGYIEGAIAAGHRAGREA
;
A
#
# COMPACT_ATOMS: atom_id res chain seq x y z
N MET A 1 -27.03 -2.48 -7.72
CA MET A 1 -25.66 -1.89 -7.80
C MET A 1 -24.65 -2.98 -7.47
N LYS A 2 -23.70 -3.24 -8.38
CA LYS A 2 -22.67 -4.27 -8.13
C LYS A 2 -21.76 -3.84 -6.99
N ALA A 3 -21.38 -4.80 -6.14
CA ALA A 3 -20.43 -4.61 -5.05
C ALA A 3 -19.17 -3.87 -5.55
N GLY A 4 -18.66 -2.94 -4.73
CA GLY A 4 -17.46 -2.18 -5.05
C GLY A 4 -16.31 -3.11 -5.44
N SER A 5 -15.58 -2.75 -6.49
CA SER A 5 -14.43 -3.53 -6.94
C SER A 5 -13.32 -3.47 -5.91
N LEU A 6 -12.82 -4.63 -5.53
CA LEU A 6 -11.61 -4.76 -4.73
C LEU A 6 -10.41 -4.61 -5.67
N ILE A 7 -9.57 -3.60 -5.44
CA ILE A 7 -8.37 -3.38 -6.23
C ILE A 7 -7.17 -3.74 -5.35
N GLY A 8 -6.47 -4.80 -5.74
CA GLY A 8 -5.16 -5.14 -5.17
C GLY A 8 -4.10 -4.21 -5.77
N VAL A 9 -3.35 -3.54 -4.92
CA VAL A 9 -2.26 -2.67 -5.31
C VAL A 9 -0.98 -3.21 -4.69
N THR A 10 -0.04 -3.59 -5.54
CA THR A 10 1.23 -4.19 -5.11
C THR A 10 2.34 -3.17 -4.89
N ASP A 11 2.27 -2.04 -5.59
CA ASP A 11 3.17 -0.91 -5.40
C ASP A 11 2.50 0.43 -5.77
N SER A 12 3.14 1.55 -5.40
CA SER A 12 2.65 2.90 -5.69
C SER A 12 2.61 3.20 -7.19
N THR A 13 3.57 2.68 -7.94
CA THR A 13 3.68 2.89 -9.38
C THR A 13 2.55 2.20 -10.13
N GLU A 14 2.26 0.95 -9.79
CA GLU A 14 1.13 0.20 -10.36
C GLU A 14 -0.21 0.85 -10.01
N ALA A 15 -0.36 1.32 -8.75
CA ALA A 15 -1.52 2.08 -8.31
C ALA A 15 -1.71 3.35 -9.14
N MET A 16 -0.67 4.13 -9.28
CA MET A 16 -0.69 5.39 -10.02
C MET A 16 -0.97 5.17 -11.51
N GLN A 17 -0.38 4.15 -12.14
CA GLN A 17 -0.63 3.80 -13.53
C GLN A 17 -2.08 3.35 -13.73
N LYS A 18 -2.58 2.43 -12.92
CA LYS A 18 -3.97 1.96 -13.01
C LYS A 18 -4.98 3.08 -12.76
N LEU A 19 -4.67 4.02 -11.88
CA LEU A 19 -5.54 5.15 -11.55
C LEU A 19 -5.42 6.33 -12.52
N SER A 20 -4.28 6.51 -13.19
CA SER A 20 -4.07 7.61 -14.13
C SER A 20 -4.59 7.34 -15.54
N HIS A 21 -4.63 6.09 -15.99
CA HIS A 21 -5.03 5.72 -17.34
C HIS A 21 -6.53 5.43 -17.50
N VAL A 22 -7.24 5.26 -16.42
CA VAL A 22 -8.68 4.99 -16.46
C VAL A 22 -9.38 6.10 -15.70
N TRP A 23 -10.48 6.61 -16.27
CA TRP A 23 -11.39 7.46 -15.53
C TRP A 23 -11.73 6.77 -14.20
N MET A 24 -11.22 7.32 -13.10
CA MET A 24 -11.14 6.67 -11.79
C MET A 24 -12.43 5.89 -11.48
N PRO A 25 -12.42 4.55 -11.53
CA PRO A 25 -13.59 3.73 -11.22
C PRO A 25 -13.89 3.68 -9.71
N LEU A 26 -13.33 4.61 -8.96
CA LEU A 26 -13.48 4.72 -7.52
C LEU A 26 -14.59 5.70 -7.17
N GLY A 27 -15.43 5.31 -6.20
CA GLY A 27 -16.47 6.16 -5.65
C GLY A 27 -15.92 7.35 -4.85
N LYS A 28 -16.81 8.13 -4.24
CA LYS A 28 -16.43 9.32 -3.47
C LYS A 28 -15.72 8.97 -2.16
N ARG A 29 -16.13 7.89 -1.50
CA ARG A 29 -15.57 7.43 -0.23
C ARG A 29 -14.71 6.20 -0.47
N VAL A 30 -13.42 6.31 -0.25
CA VAL A 30 -12.45 5.24 -0.48
C VAL A 30 -11.86 4.78 0.85
N ILE A 31 -11.94 3.48 1.10
CA ILE A 31 -11.28 2.85 2.24
C ILE A 31 -9.96 2.26 1.71
N ILE A 32 -8.85 2.62 2.34
CA ILE A 32 -7.52 2.08 2.04
C ILE A 32 -7.10 1.19 3.20
N ILE A 33 -6.85 -0.09 2.92
CA ILE A 33 -6.33 -1.05 3.91
C ILE A 33 -4.81 -1.15 3.72
N GLY A 34 -4.09 -0.64 4.71
CA GLY A 34 -2.63 -0.47 4.72
C GLY A 34 -2.24 1.00 4.71
N GLY A 35 -1.56 1.42 5.79
CA GLY A 35 -1.10 2.80 6.01
C GLY A 35 0.41 2.96 5.86
N GLY A 36 1.06 2.09 5.07
CA GLY A 36 2.46 2.22 4.66
C GLY A 36 2.65 3.28 3.57
N LEU A 37 3.83 3.27 2.93
CA LEU A 37 4.18 4.20 1.85
C LEU A 37 3.08 4.26 0.77
N VAL A 38 2.71 3.12 0.21
CA VAL A 38 1.74 3.02 -0.91
C VAL A 38 0.37 3.55 -0.50
N GLY A 39 -0.13 3.14 0.67
CA GLY A 39 -1.46 3.54 1.14
C GLY A 39 -1.57 5.03 1.40
N LEU A 40 -0.53 5.64 1.97
CA LEU A 40 -0.52 7.07 2.26
C LEU A 40 -0.34 7.93 1.00
N GLU A 41 0.50 7.52 0.05
CA GLU A 41 0.62 8.22 -1.23
C GLU A 41 -0.67 8.15 -2.03
N LEU A 42 -1.35 7.00 -2.00
CA LEU A 42 -2.66 6.86 -2.61
C LEU A 42 -3.71 7.73 -1.91
N ALA A 43 -3.68 7.82 -0.56
CA ALA A 43 -4.58 8.68 0.19
C ALA A 43 -4.42 10.15 -0.21
N GLU A 44 -3.19 10.66 -0.26
CA GLU A 44 -2.87 12.02 -0.69
C GLU A 44 -3.35 12.27 -2.14
N PHE A 45 -3.08 11.33 -3.05
CA PHE A 45 -3.52 11.39 -4.44
C PHE A 45 -5.03 11.47 -4.59
N LEU A 46 -5.77 10.67 -3.84
CA LEU A 46 -7.24 10.61 -3.90
C LEU A 46 -7.87 11.86 -3.29
N ILE A 47 -7.34 12.33 -2.17
CA ILE A 47 -7.79 13.57 -1.52
C ILE A 47 -7.62 14.77 -2.44
N ALA A 48 -6.47 14.89 -3.12
CA ALA A 48 -6.23 15.96 -4.09
C ALA A 48 -7.24 15.94 -5.26
N ARG A 49 -7.96 14.83 -5.44
CA ARG A 49 -9.03 14.66 -6.43
C ARG A 49 -10.43 14.66 -5.83
N GLY A 50 -10.57 15.23 -4.64
CA GLY A 50 -11.87 15.41 -3.98
C GLY A 50 -12.51 14.15 -3.44
N ARG A 51 -11.72 13.07 -3.20
CA ARG A 51 -12.22 11.85 -2.56
C ARG A 51 -12.12 11.98 -1.03
N GLN A 52 -13.08 11.40 -0.34
CA GLN A 52 -13.02 11.18 1.11
C GLN A 52 -12.28 9.87 1.34
N VAL A 53 -11.28 9.87 2.20
CA VAL A 53 -10.41 8.72 2.42
C VAL A 53 -10.44 8.29 3.88
N CYS A 54 -10.50 6.97 4.09
CA CYS A 54 -10.27 6.34 5.38
C CYS A 54 -9.15 5.31 5.23
N VAL A 55 -8.03 5.54 5.93
CA VAL A 55 -6.88 4.61 5.96
C VAL A 55 -6.98 3.74 7.21
N LEU A 56 -6.91 2.42 7.01
CA LEU A 56 -6.94 1.42 8.07
C LEU A 56 -5.56 0.75 8.14
N GLU A 57 -4.88 0.87 9.29
CA GLU A 57 -3.52 0.34 9.49
C GLU A 57 -3.48 -0.59 10.70
N SER A 58 -2.90 -1.78 10.52
CA SER A 58 -2.76 -2.76 11.59
C SER A 58 -1.66 -2.40 12.59
N GLY A 59 -0.62 -1.76 12.12
CA GLY A 59 0.46 -1.25 12.95
C GLY A 59 0.05 -0.04 13.78
N THR A 60 0.87 0.30 14.76
CA THR A 60 0.66 1.46 15.63
C THR A 60 1.08 2.78 14.98
N HIS A 61 1.76 2.74 13.84
CA HIS A 61 2.31 3.91 13.17
C HIS A 61 2.07 3.83 11.66
N LEU A 62 1.65 4.95 11.08
CA LEU A 62 1.51 5.14 9.65
C LEU A 62 2.84 5.54 9.00
N GLY A 63 3.08 5.10 7.76
CA GLY A 63 4.17 5.57 6.92
C GLY A 63 5.57 5.37 7.49
N ARG A 64 5.85 4.21 8.07
CA ARG A 64 7.18 3.91 8.66
C ARG A 64 8.31 3.99 7.63
N GLU A 65 8.00 3.70 6.39
CA GLU A 65 8.94 3.70 5.26
C GLU A 65 9.24 5.11 4.74
N LEU A 66 8.44 6.09 5.14
CA LEU A 66 8.62 7.48 4.73
C LEU A 66 9.67 8.19 5.60
N SER A 67 10.45 9.06 4.98
CA SER A 67 11.28 9.99 5.75
C SER A 67 10.44 10.86 6.68
N ILE A 68 10.99 11.28 7.80
CA ILE A 68 10.27 12.04 8.85
C ILE A 68 9.51 13.23 8.27
N VAL A 69 10.15 14.02 7.42
CA VAL A 69 9.56 15.23 6.82
C VAL A 69 8.42 14.88 5.86
N ARG A 70 8.62 13.86 5.00
CA ARG A 70 7.60 13.43 4.05
C ARG A 70 6.40 12.83 4.78
N ARG A 71 6.64 12.00 5.77
CA ARG A 71 5.62 11.39 6.62
C ARG A 71 4.76 12.46 7.30
N TRP A 72 5.40 13.42 7.96
CA TRP A 72 4.67 14.52 8.62
C TRP A 72 3.76 15.24 7.64
N ARG A 73 4.28 15.61 6.47
CA ARG A 73 3.53 16.33 5.43
C ARG A 73 2.31 15.57 4.95
N VAL A 74 2.47 14.26 4.66
CA VAL A 74 1.36 13.43 4.18
C VAL A 74 0.28 13.28 5.25
N LEU A 75 0.66 12.95 6.48
CA LEU A 75 -0.30 12.76 7.57
C LEU A 75 -1.06 14.05 7.86
N HIS A 76 -0.36 15.18 7.87
CA HIS A 76 -0.97 16.49 8.06
C HIS A 76 -1.93 16.83 6.91
N GLY A 77 -1.50 16.65 5.67
CA GLY A 77 -2.34 16.89 4.50
C GLY A 77 -3.59 16.02 4.45
N VAL A 78 -3.48 14.73 4.79
CA VAL A 78 -4.64 13.84 4.89
C VAL A 78 -5.61 14.32 5.96
N ALA A 79 -5.10 14.70 7.14
CA ALA A 79 -5.93 15.17 8.26
C ALA A 79 -6.61 16.52 7.96
N GLU A 80 -5.90 17.48 7.39
CA GLU A 80 -6.45 18.80 7.03
C GLU A 80 -7.62 18.71 6.04
N HIS A 81 -7.60 17.72 5.17
CA HIS A 81 -8.68 17.49 4.21
C HIS A 81 -9.76 16.53 4.71
N GLY A 82 -9.79 16.27 6.02
CA GLY A 82 -10.82 15.44 6.65
C GLY A 82 -10.67 13.95 6.40
N GLY A 83 -9.51 13.48 5.94
CA GLY A 83 -9.19 12.07 5.82
C GLY A 83 -9.08 11.41 7.21
N GLN A 84 -9.66 10.22 7.34
CA GLN A 84 -9.57 9.43 8.57
C GLN A 84 -8.38 8.48 8.49
N MET A 85 -7.67 8.32 9.59
CA MET A 85 -6.54 7.40 9.70
C MET A 85 -6.65 6.65 11.02
N LEU A 86 -6.91 5.34 10.93
CA LEU A 86 -7.05 4.45 12.10
C LEU A 86 -5.85 3.51 12.16
N THR A 87 -5.23 3.42 13.32
CA THR A 87 -4.06 2.56 13.58
C THR A 87 -4.36 1.54 14.66
N GLY A 88 -3.55 0.48 14.74
CA GLY A 88 -3.71 -0.60 15.72
C GLY A 88 -5.01 -1.37 15.52
N ILE A 89 -5.48 -1.49 14.28
CA ILE A 89 -6.75 -2.17 13.98
C ILE A 89 -6.50 -3.44 13.17
N THR A 90 -7.35 -4.44 13.35
CA THR A 90 -7.33 -5.67 12.55
C THR A 90 -8.59 -5.73 11.72
N VAL A 91 -8.44 -5.70 10.39
CA VAL A 91 -9.57 -5.91 9.47
C VAL A 91 -10.01 -7.36 9.56
N THR A 92 -11.29 -7.57 9.84
CA THR A 92 -11.87 -8.92 10.02
C THR A 92 -12.72 -9.36 8.85
N ALA A 93 -13.36 -8.44 8.13
CA ALA A 93 -14.14 -8.76 6.94
C ALA A 93 -14.32 -7.55 6.02
N ILE A 94 -14.48 -7.84 4.73
CA ILE A 94 -14.90 -6.87 3.71
C ILE A 94 -16.21 -7.36 3.11
N GLU A 95 -17.28 -6.61 3.33
CA GLU A 95 -18.65 -7.02 2.96
C GLU A 95 -19.31 -5.89 2.15
N GLY A 96 -19.34 -6.04 0.84
CA GLY A 96 -19.93 -5.04 -0.04
C GLY A 96 -19.22 -3.69 0.09
N ASN A 97 -19.92 -2.70 0.66
CA ASN A 97 -19.40 -1.35 0.89
C ASN A 97 -18.93 -1.09 2.33
N ARG A 98 -18.72 -2.13 3.12
CA ARG A 98 -18.38 -2.09 4.54
C ARG A 98 -17.08 -2.88 4.80
N VAL A 99 -16.20 -2.31 5.59
CA VAL A 99 -15.03 -2.99 6.16
C VAL A 99 -15.23 -3.08 7.66
N ARG A 100 -15.25 -4.32 8.19
CA ARG A 100 -15.29 -4.58 9.63
C ARG A 100 -13.87 -4.70 10.16
N TYR A 101 -13.66 -4.18 11.35
CA TYR A 101 -12.37 -4.27 12.02
C TYR A 101 -12.53 -4.37 13.54
N GLN A 102 -11.48 -4.81 14.18
CA GLN A 102 -11.29 -4.77 15.63
C GLN A 102 -10.19 -3.78 15.97
N THR A 103 -10.43 -3.01 17.03
CA THR A 103 -9.45 -2.13 17.65
C THR A 103 -8.51 -2.92 18.58
N ALA A 104 -7.40 -2.33 18.99
CA ALA A 104 -6.43 -3.00 19.87
C ALA A 104 -7.00 -3.42 21.22
N ASP A 105 -8.04 -2.77 21.71
CA ASP A 105 -8.79 -3.10 22.92
C ASP A 105 -9.91 -4.15 22.69
N GLY A 106 -9.97 -4.73 21.48
CA GLY A 106 -10.90 -5.82 21.14
C GLY A 106 -12.31 -5.36 20.76
N GLN A 107 -12.58 -4.06 20.68
CA GLN A 107 -13.87 -3.57 20.24
C GLN A 107 -14.06 -3.77 18.74
N SER A 108 -15.25 -4.20 18.33
CA SER A 108 -15.60 -4.35 16.92
C SER A 108 -16.27 -3.08 16.42
N ALA A 109 -15.83 -2.63 15.25
CA ALA A 109 -16.39 -1.47 14.56
C ALA A 109 -16.43 -1.70 13.05
N ASP A 110 -17.05 -0.79 12.32
CA ASP A 110 -17.04 -0.82 10.86
C ASP A 110 -16.90 0.59 10.26
N VAL A 111 -16.39 0.62 9.04
CA VAL A 111 -16.38 1.82 8.20
C VAL A 111 -17.01 1.51 6.85
N ARG A 112 -17.71 2.50 6.29
CA ARG A 112 -18.40 2.38 5.00
C ARG A 112 -17.71 3.23 3.95
N GLY A 113 -17.50 2.65 2.77
CA GLY A 113 -16.96 3.34 1.61
C GLY A 113 -17.64 2.88 0.33
N ASP A 114 -17.40 3.59 -0.75
CA ASP A 114 -17.90 3.23 -2.08
C ASP A 114 -16.91 2.30 -2.79
N SER A 115 -15.66 2.33 -2.36
CA SER A 115 -14.56 1.48 -2.86
C SER A 115 -13.62 1.09 -1.73
N VAL A 116 -13.03 -0.09 -1.83
CA VAL A 116 -11.98 -0.58 -0.93
C VAL A 116 -10.73 -0.86 -1.75
N VAL A 117 -9.60 -0.36 -1.30
CA VAL A 117 -8.29 -0.58 -1.92
C VAL A 117 -7.39 -1.29 -0.92
N LEU A 118 -6.76 -2.37 -1.36
CA LEU A 118 -5.76 -3.08 -0.58
C LEU A 118 -4.37 -2.54 -0.91
N ALA A 119 -3.70 -1.99 0.10
CA ALA A 119 -2.33 -1.48 0.06
C ALA A 119 -1.51 -2.06 1.23
N SER A 120 -1.79 -3.32 1.58
CA SER A 120 -1.27 -3.98 2.79
C SER A 120 0.12 -4.60 2.64
N GLY A 121 0.90 -4.17 1.68
CA GLY A 121 2.27 -4.59 1.43
C GLY A 121 2.46 -5.26 0.08
N ALA A 122 3.72 -5.55 -0.22
CA ALA A 122 4.15 -6.31 -1.38
C ALA A 122 4.95 -7.53 -0.93
N MET A 123 5.15 -8.49 -1.82
CA MET A 123 6.02 -9.64 -1.59
C MET A 123 7.05 -9.73 -2.71
N PRO A 124 8.28 -10.18 -2.40
CA PRO A 124 9.29 -10.45 -3.41
C PRO A 124 8.79 -11.45 -4.45
N ASP A 125 9.09 -11.21 -5.72
CA ASP A 125 8.82 -12.17 -6.79
C ASP A 125 10.13 -12.81 -7.29
N THR A 126 10.41 -14.02 -6.81
CA THR A 126 11.65 -14.76 -7.12
C THR A 126 11.54 -15.66 -8.35
N ARG A 127 10.35 -15.77 -8.95
CA ARG A 127 10.04 -16.77 -10.00
C ARG A 127 11.02 -16.77 -11.19
N LEU A 128 11.44 -15.58 -11.64
CA LEU A 128 12.39 -15.46 -12.74
C LEU A 128 13.79 -15.96 -12.31
N GLY A 129 14.27 -15.54 -11.15
CA GLY A 129 15.56 -15.99 -10.59
C GLY A 129 15.61 -17.50 -10.42
N ASP A 130 14.55 -18.08 -9.86
CA ASP A 130 14.41 -19.53 -9.65
C ASP A 130 14.41 -20.29 -10.98
N ALA A 131 13.68 -19.80 -11.98
CA ALA A 131 13.62 -20.41 -13.31
C ALA A 131 14.99 -20.38 -14.03
N LEU A 132 15.70 -19.26 -13.97
CA LEU A 132 17.02 -19.13 -14.57
C LEU A 132 18.06 -20.02 -13.86
N SER A 133 18.02 -20.08 -12.53
CA SER A 133 18.88 -20.99 -11.74
C SER A 133 18.61 -22.45 -12.08
N SER A 134 17.34 -22.82 -12.25
CA SER A 134 16.94 -24.17 -12.67
C SER A 134 17.41 -24.52 -14.09
N ALA A 135 17.60 -23.52 -14.93
CA ALA A 135 18.20 -23.66 -16.27
C ALA A 135 19.74 -23.76 -16.25
N GLY A 136 20.36 -23.78 -15.08
CA GLY A 136 21.81 -23.91 -14.91
C GLY A 136 22.60 -22.61 -15.01
N LEU A 137 21.92 -21.45 -14.99
CA LEU A 137 22.58 -20.17 -15.01
C LEU A 137 22.99 -19.76 -13.59
N ASN A 138 24.15 -19.06 -13.48
CA ASN A 138 24.55 -18.43 -12.24
C ASN A 138 23.76 -17.11 -12.08
N VAL A 139 22.86 -17.05 -11.11
CA VAL A 139 21.93 -15.92 -10.93
C VAL A 139 22.12 -15.28 -9.56
N THR A 140 22.28 -13.98 -9.55
CA THR A 140 22.23 -13.17 -8.34
C THR A 140 20.99 -12.30 -8.37
N SER A 141 20.02 -12.57 -7.50
CA SER A 141 18.83 -11.74 -7.32
C SER A 141 19.16 -10.52 -6.46
N ILE A 142 18.74 -9.33 -6.88
CA ILE A 142 18.96 -8.06 -6.18
C ILE A 142 17.71 -7.19 -6.17
N GLY A 143 17.60 -6.30 -5.19
CA GLY A 143 16.46 -5.38 -5.07
C GLY A 143 15.19 -6.07 -4.60
N ASP A 144 14.04 -5.50 -4.91
CA ASP A 144 12.75 -5.88 -4.35
C ASP A 144 12.26 -7.28 -4.79
N CYS A 145 12.84 -7.87 -5.82
CA CYS A 145 12.58 -9.27 -6.16
C CYS A 145 13.18 -10.26 -5.15
N GLN A 146 14.20 -9.86 -4.38
CA GLN A 146 14.80 -10.66 -3.31
C GLN A 146 14.26 -10.28 -1.92
N SER A 147 14.26 -8.98 -1.62
CA SER A 147 13.75 -8.45 -0.35
C SER A 147 13.30 -7.01 -0.55
N LEU A 148 12.15 -6.67 0.00
CA LEU A 148 11.62 -5.32 -0.11
C LEU A 148 12.54 -4.32 0.62
N GLY A 149 13.10 -3.40 -0.11
CA GLY A 149 14.01 -2.37 0.40
C GLY A 149 13.91 -1.09 -0.38
N TYR A 150 12.97 -1.01 -1.33
CA TYR A 150 12.75 0.14 -2.20
C TYR A 150 14.02 0.58 -2.92
N ILE A 151 14.12 1.85 -3.28
CA ILE A 151 15.26 2.42 -4.01
C ILE A 151 16.57 2.23 -3.23
N GLU A 152 16.57 2.52 -1.94
CA GLU A 152 17.76 2.40 -1.08
C GLU A 152 18.26 0.96 -1.02
N GLY A 153 17.35 0.01 -0.76
CA GLY A 153 17.65 -1.41 -0.72
C GLY A 153 18.17 -1.95 -2.05
N ALA A 154 17.56 -1.54 -3.16
CA ALA A 154 17.96 -1.95 -4.49
C ALA A 154 19.38 -1.43 -4.85
N ILE A 155 19.68 -0.16 -4.53
CA ILE A 155 21.02 0.42 -4.73
C ILE A 155 22.08 -0.32 -3.89
N ALA A 156 21.78 -0.55 -2.59
CA ALA A 156 22.68 -1.26 -1.70
C ALA A 156 22.93 -2.71 -2.15
N ALA A 157 21.90 -3.41 -2.60
CA ALA A 157 22.02 -4.77 -3.12
C ALA A 157 22.84 -4.82 -4.41
N GLY A 158 22.58 -3.90 -5.34
CA GLY A 158 23.34 -3.78 -6.59
C GLY A 158 24.83 -3.47 -6.34
N HIS A 159 25.12 -2.56 -5.39
CA HIS A 159 26.49 -2.26 -5.02
C HIS A 159 27.23 -3.48 -4.44
N ARG A 160 26.59 -4.25 -3.57
CA ARG A 160 27.18 -5.50 -3.04
C ARG A 160 27.45 -6.50 -4.16
N ALA A 161 26.46 -6.79 -4.99
CA ALA A 161 26.62 -7.73 -6.10
C ALA A 161 27.73 -7.34 -7.06
N GLY A 162 27.85 -6.04 -7.41
CA GLY A 162 28.92 -5.56 -8.28
C GLY A 162 30.32 -5.58 -7.67
N ARG A 163 30.45 -5.77 -6.36
CA ARG A 163 31.76 -5.95 -5.68
C ARG A 163 32.15 -7.42 -5.55
N GLU A 164 31.20 -8.32 -5.66
CA GLU A 164 31.36 -9.76 -5.52
C GLU A 164 31.45 -10.49 -6.88
N ALA A 165 31.17 -9.79 -7.97
CA ALA A 165 31.31 -10.28 -9.34
C ALA A 165 32.75 -10.18 -9.85
#